data_d36f0de70eaec921b1ddf1fa57a12a56
#
_entry.id   d36f0de70eaec921b1ddf1fa57a12a56
#
_cell.length_a   1.000
_cell.length_b   1.000
_cell.length_c   1.000
_cell.angle_alpha   90.00
_cell.angle_beta   90.00
_cell.angle_gamma   90.00
#
_symmetry.space_group_name_H-M   'P 1'
#
loop_
_entity.id
_entity.type
_entity.pdbx_description
1 polymer ?
#
loop_
_entity_poly.entity_id
_entity_poly.type
_entity_poly.pdbx_seq_one_letter_code
_entity_poly.pdbx_strand_id
1 'polypeptide(L)'
;MEPHQVLNLRKKLTVIPVVNSEFSNDVPLPILLYKETDRWIGLPRGFYLKNRREVHDEAVMVADGYPMRPFATKMRFEGPYAEQGGAIDTMVRYTEDNPWGGFILRAGCGFGKTNVALEFARRVGRKTLILVHKEFFLRQWVDRIKEFMPDARIGVIQQDICEYAECDFVIGMLQSIARDDEEGKKYPEEMYDAFGLVISDECHRVGAQSWSDIIPRFKAKYRLGLTATPRRKDGAEDVFFHHIGDILYSAKTNALVPIVKRFKTQIRMNPLRMRGRMVAEDKLNHTQIVTQLVEDPLRNKMISDEIAQAVAKGRKVMVVSERLGHLRTLEKEIAGILLRMNLPFEPVIDCYTGEWYSGGVDAKGNPRKRTRTEDDLKQAERANVVLATKQMIEEGLDIPAIDVLVLVTPIGDAEQAVGRVRRHCKPSETKCKHLCAWRAGSCEGKPHPIVVDVVDENVTRLMNSYRRRLAFYKEIGSI
;
A
#
# COMPACT_ATOMS: atom_id res chain seq x y z
N MET A 1 26.32 13.19 29.55
CA MET A 1 25.86 14.29 28.63
C MET A 1 25.47 15.51 29.47
N GLU A 2 25.73 16.70 28.96
CA GLU A 2 25.30 17.94 29.62
C GLU A 2 23.75 18.08 29.52
N PRO A 3 23.09 18.69 30.52
CA PRO A 3 21.63 18.82 30.57
C PRO A 3 21.01 19.45 29.32
N HIS A 4 21.69 20.45 28.72
CA HIS A 4 21.19 21.06 27.48
C HIS A 4 21.26 20.15 26.27
N GLN A 5 22.20 19.19 26.21
CA GLN A 5 22.28 18.18 25.15
C GLN A 5 21.13 17.19 25.27
N VAL A 6 20.81 16.76 26.49
CA VAL A 6 19.67 15.85 26.74
C VAL A 6 18.35 16.54 26.34
N LEU A 7 18.17 17.81 26.69
CA LEU A 7 16.98 18.58 26.31
C LEU A 7 16.85 18.70 24.78
N ASN A 8 17.94 18.91 24.08
CA ASN A 8 17.96 18.99 22.61
C ASN A 8 17.61 17.64 21.98
N LEU A 9 18.12 16.52 22.51
CA LEU A 9 17.75 15.18 22.06
C LEU A 9 16.27 14.88 22.27
N ARG A 10 15.74 15.18 23.46
CA ARG A 10 14.30 15.02 23.73
C ARG A 10 13.46 15.80 22.71
N LYS A 11 13.84 17.05 22.41
CA LYS A 11 13.15 17.88 21.41
C LYS A 11 13.22 17.28 20.00
N LYS A 12 14.40 16.82 19.56
CA LYS A 12 14.60 16.21 18.25
C LYS A 12 13.85 14.86 18.10
N LEU A 13 13.68 14.13 19.20
CA LEU A 13 13.08 12.81 19.24
C LEU A 13 11.62 12.79 19.74
N THR A 14 11.00 13.95 19.83
CA THR A 14 9.56 14.09 20.08
C THR A 14 8.87 14.49 18.78
N VAL A 15 8.06 13.58 18.23
CA VAL A 15 7.31 13.79 17.00
C VAL A 15 5.85 14.11 17.35
N ILE A 16 5.34 15.21 16.85
CA ILE A 16 3.93 15.60 17.01
C ILE A 16 3.23 15.36 15.68
N PRO A 17 2.38 14.32 15.57
CA PRO A 17 1.63 14.07 14.34
C PRO A 17 0.67 15.21 14.02
N VAL A 18 0.54 15.57 12.75
CA VAL A 18 -0.46 16.53 12.30
C VAL A 18 -1.80 15.84 12.18
N VAL A 19 -2.76 16.19 13.02
CA VAL A 19 -4.14 15.74 12.90
C VAL A 19 -4.87 16.62 11.90
N ASN A 20 -5.59 16.01 10.98
CA ASN A 20 -6.45 16.75 10.07
C ASN A 20 -7.64 17.27 10.88
N SER A 21 -7.65 18.54 11.22
CA SER A 21 -8.70 19.22 12.01
C SER A 21 -10.11 19.13 11.39
N GLU A 22 -10.22 18.67 10.13
CA GLU A 22 -11.50 18.44 9.48
C GLU A 22 -12.26 17.20 10.03
N PHE A 23 -11.59 16.30 10.76
CA PHE A 23 -12.15 15.00 11.19
C PHE A 23 -12.08 14.72 12.69
N SER A 24 -11.28 15.45 13.44
CA SER A 24 -11.15 15.28 14.89
C SER A 24 -10.75 16.59 15.57
N ASN A 25 -11.38 16.86 16.70
CA ASN A 25 -10.97 17.94 17.62
C ASN A 25 -9.90 17.45 18.62
N ASP A 26 -9.38 16.22 18.46
CA ASP A 26 -8.41 15.66 19.38
C ASP A 26 -7.03 16.29 19.13
N VAL A 27 -6.39 16.70 20.22
CA VAL A 27 -4.99 17.12 20.18
C VAL A 27 -4.13 15.86 20.08
N PRO A 28 -3.29 15.74 19.04
CA PRO A 28 -2.44 14.56 18.90
C PRO A 28 -1.46 14.47 20.05
N LEU A 29 -1.36 13.29 20.64
CA LEU A 29 -0.34 13.05 21.66
C LEU A 29 1.06 13.01 21.00
N PRO A 30 2.06 13.62 21.63
CA PRO A 30 3.43 13.53 21.14
C PRO A 30 3.95 12.10 21.25
N ILE A 31 4.66 11.66 20.22
CA ILE A 31 5.31 10.35 20.15
C ILE A 31 6.76 10.53 20.58
N LEU A 32 7.13 9.88 21.66
CA LEU A 32 8.49 9.90 22.17
C LEU A 32 9.28 8.74 21.53
N LEU A 33 10.29 9.08 20.74
CA LEU A 33 11.14 8.09 20.07
C LEU A 33 12.32 7.65 20.95
N TYR A 34 12.40 8.11 22.16
CA TYR A 34 13.43 7.75 23.13
C TYR A 34 12.80 7.11 24.37
N LYS A 35 13.60 6.32 25.08
CA LYS A 35 13.28 5.82 26.42
C LYS A 35 14.38 6.28 27.34
N GLU A 36 14.05 6.67 28.56
CA GLU A 36 15.02 7.16 29.51
C GLU A 36 14.84 6.57 30.92
N THR A 37 15.93 6.48 31.63
CA THR A 37 16.03 6.22 33.05
C THR A 37 16.84 7.34 33.69
N ASP A 38 17.01 7.30 35.00
CA ASP A 38 17.82 8.29 35.73
C ASP A 38 19.27 8.38 35.23
N ARG A 39 19.77 7.35 34.56
CA ARG A 39 21.18 7.26 34.12
C ARG A 39 21.36 7.23 32.61
N TRP A 40 20.36 6.81 31.85
CA TRP A 40 20.47 6.50 30.43
C TRP A 40 19.34 7.11 29.60
N ILE A 41 19.68 7.53 28.41
CA ILE A 41 18.73 7.82 27.36
C ILE A 41 18.95 6.84 26.19
N GLY A 42 17.96 6.01 25.92
CA GLY A 42 17.96 5.09 24.78
C GLY A 42 17.49 5.81 23.52
N LEU A 43 18.29 5.75 22.47
CA LEU A 43 18.03 6.41 21.19
C LEU A 43 17.63 5.42 20.11
N PRO A 44 16.77 5.80 19.16
CA PRO A 44 16.51 4.99 17.98
C PRO A 44 17.79 4.76 17.18
N ARG A 45 17.99 3.54 16.70
CA ARG A 45 19.24 3.14 16.04
C ARG A 45 19.59 3.99 14.81
N GLY A 46 18.62 4.25 13.93
CA GLY A 46 18.87 5.07 12.74
C GLY A 46 19.26 6.51 13.08
N PHE A 47 18.63 7.09 14.12
CA PHE A 47 19.04 8.39 14.65
C PHE A 47 20.45 8.35 15.21
N TYR A 48 20.77 7.35 16.03
CA TYR A 48 22.11 7.17 16.59
C TYR A 48 23.18 7.06 15.51
N LEU A 49 23.01 6.19 14.51
CA LEU A 49 23.99 5.99 13.45
C LEU A 49 24.29 7.27 12.66
N LYS A 50 23.28 8.12 12.46
CA LYS A 50 23.41 9.40 11.79
C LYS A 50 24.12 10.45 12.64
N ASN A 51 23.93 10.40 13.94
CA ASN A 51 24.40 11.43 14.89
C ASN A 51 25.47 10.90 15.86
N ARG A 52 26.09 9.74 15.60
CA ARG A 52 27.03 9.07 16.52
C ARG A 52 28.22 9.90 17.00
N ARG A 53 28.59 10.94 16.26
CA ARG A 53 29.65 11.88 16.68
C ARG A 53 29.22 12.79 17.84
N GLU A 54 27.93 12.97 18.03
CA GLU A 54 27.33 13.82 19.06
C GLU A 54 26.90 13.05 20.31
N VAL A 55 27.00 11.69 20.27
CA VAL A 55 26.48 10.80 21.29
C VAL A 55 27.59 9.89 21.79
N HIS A 56 27.82 9.87 23.11
CA HIS A 56 28.70 8.89 23.76
C HIS A 56 27.99 7.54 23.84
N ASP A 57 28.63 6.54 23.28
CA ASP A 57 28.12 5.19 23.16
C ASP A 57 28.63 4.31 24.28
N GLU A 58 27.73 3.65 25.02
CA GLU A 58 28.12 2.70 26.06
C GLU A 58 27.57 1.30 25.83
N ALA A 59 26.51 1.13 25.04
CA ALA A 59 26.00 -0.17 24.66
C ALA A 59 25.13 -0.13 23.40
N VAL A 60 25.45 -0.91 22.40
CA VAL A 60 24.59 -1.20 21.24
C VAL A 60 23.94 -2.55 21.43
N MET A 61 22.61 -2.54 21.62
CA MET A 61 21.83 -3.76 21.79
C MET A 61 21.47 -4.34 20.42
N VAL A 62 22.34 -5.20 19.88
CA VAL A 62 22.12 -5.92 18.61
C VAL A 62 22.32 -7.41 18.79
N ALA A 63 21.54 -8.20 18.05
CA ALA A 63 21.66 -9.63 17.94
C ALA A 63 21.97 -10.02 16.49
N ASP A 64 22.94 -10.89 16.29
CA ASP A 64 23.24 -11.46 14.98
C ASP A 64 22.08 -12.31 14.44
N GLY A 65 21.19 -12.77 15.30
CA GLY A 65 20.14 -13.71 14.99
C GLY A 65 20.68 -15.07 14.55
N TYR A 66 19.81 -16.01 14.25
CA TYR A 66 20.23 -17.31 13.75
C TYR A 66 20.66 -17.22 12.28
N PRO A 67 21.63 -18.06 11.85
CA PRO A 67 21.98 -18.17 10.44
C PRO A 67 20.81 -18.74 9.64
N MET A 68 20.64 -18.24 8.41
CA MET A 68 19.74 -18.82 7.42
C MET A 68 20.43 -20.00 6.75
N ARG A 69 19.70 -21.08 6.49
CA ARG A 69 20.25 -22.20 5.71
C ARG A 69 20.53 -21.74 4.27
N PRO A 70 21.56 -22.26 3.60
CA PRO A 70 21.75 -22.02 2.19
C PRO A 70 20.66 -22.73 1.37
N PHE A 71 20.05 -22.04 0.45
CA PHE A 71 19.10 -22.57 -0.55
C PHE A 71 19.18 -21.81 -1.86
N ALA A 72 18.72 -22.45 -2.94
CA ALA A 72 18.69 -21.86 -4.26
C ALA A 72 17.53 -20.86 -4.43
N THR A 73 17.70 -19.95 -5.38
CA THR A 73 16.62 -19.05 -5.80
C THR A 73 16.35 -19.20 -7.30
N LYS A 74 15.08 -19.10 -7.68
CA LYS A 74 14.64 -19.03 -9.09
C LYS A 74 14.66 -17.61 -9.64
N MET A 75 14.94 -16.60 -8.81
CA MET A 75 14.98 -15.20 -9.22
C MET A 75 16.21 -14.94 -10.08
N ARG A 76 16.05 -14.07 -11.09
CA ARG A 76 17.12 -13.59 -11.95
C ARG A 76 17.13 -12.06 -11.91
N PHE A 77 18.32 -11.49 -11.81
CA PHE A 77 18.51 -10.04 -11.67
C PHE A 77 19.39 -9.48 -12.81
N GLU A 78 19.22 -10.04 -14.00
CA GLU A 78 19.93 -9.67 -15.23
C GLU A 78 18.93 -9.13 -16.26
N GLY A 79 19.45 -8.51 -17.31
CA GLY A 79 18.63 -7.98 -18.40
C GLY A 79 17.60 -6.95 -17.91
N PRO A 80 16.28 -7.20 -18.06
CA PRO A 80 15.25 -6.26 -17.63
C PRO A 80 15.23 -6.01 -16.12
N TYR A 81 15.87 -6.87 -15.34
CA TYR A 81 15.93 -6.81 -13.88
C TYR A 81 17.30 -6.35 -13.33
N ALA A 82 18.21 -5.87 -14.21
CA ALA A 82 19.55 -5.44 -13.82
C ALA A 82 19.54 -4.32 -12.76
N GLU A 83 18.56 -3.42 -12.79
CA GLU A 83 18.43 -2.37 -11.78
C GLU A 83 18.11 -2.96 -10.40
N GLN A 84 17.30 -4.02 -10.33
CA GLN A 84 17.04 -4.74 -9.09
C GLN A 84 18.32 -5.38 -8.55
N GLY A 85 19.14 -5.98 -9.44
CA GLY A 85 20.44 -6.52 -9.10
C GLY A 85 21.38 -5.45 -8.51
N GLY A 86 21.48 -4.30 -9.16
CA GLY A 86 22.26 -3.16 -8.66
C GLY A 86 21.78 -2.63 -7.31
N ALA A 87 20.48 -2.63 -7.06
CA ALA A 87 19.91 -2.27 -5.75
C ALA A 87 20.35 -3.29 -4.68
N ILE A 88 20.27 -4.59 -4.97
CA ILE A 88 20.68 -5.66 -4.03
C ILE A 88 22.16 -5.54 -3.72
N ASP A 89 23.01 -5.38 -4.73
CA ASP A 89 24.47 -5.26 -4.55
C ASP A 89 24.82 -4.03 -3.70
N THR A 90 24.10 -2.92 -3.89
CA THR A 90 24.27 -1.70 -3.07
C THR A 90 23.89 -1.97 -1.62
N MET A 91 22.78 -2.66 -1.38
CA MET A 91 22.30 -2.97 -0.03
C MET A 91 23.24 -3.96 0.68
N VAL A 92 23.74 -4.98 -0.01
CA VAL A 92 24.71 -5.94 0.57
C VAL A 92 25.99 -5.23 0.95
N ARG A 93 26.59 -4.45 0.05
CA ARG A 93 27.80 -3.67 0.33
C ARG A 93 27.60 -2.73 1.53
N TYR A 94 26.46 -2.05 1.60
CA TYR A 94 26.16 -1.20 2.76
C TYR A 94 26.21 -1.97 4.09
N THR A 95 25.71 -3.22 4.14
CA THR A 95 25.72 -4.03 5.36
C THR A 95 27.12 -4.53 5.73
N GLU A 96 28.02 -4.68 4.77
CA GLU A 96 29.43 -5.00 5.00
C GLU A 96 30.15 -3.82 5.66
N ASP A 97 29.90 -2.61 5.16
CA ASP A 97 30.51 -1.36 5.68
C ASP A 97 29.86 -0.87 7.00
N ASN A 98 28.62 -1.26 7.26
CA ASN A 98 27.81 -0.80 8.39
C ASN A 98 27.19 -1.99 9.17
N PRO A 99 27.91 -2.60 10.10
CA PRO A 99 27.56 -3.88 10.73
C PRO A 99 26.28 -3.85 11.59
N TRP A 100 25.64 -2.72 11.80
CA TRP A 100 24.34 -2.60 12.50
C TRP A 100 23.40 -1.69 11.73
N GLY A 101 23.67 -1.56 10.44
CA GLY A 101 23.00 -0.62 9.58
C GLY A 101 21.52 -0.94 9.37
N GLY A 102 20.76 0.12 9.21
CA GLY A 102 19.41 0.06 8.71
C GLY A 102 19.23 1.10 7.62
N PHE A 103 18.38 0.80 6.65
CA PHE A 103 18.16 1.67 5.50
C PHE A 103 16.80 1.39 4.84
N ILE A 104 16.40 2.30 3.96
CA ILE A 104 15.15 2.22 3.22
C ILE A 104 15.44 2.05 1.72
N LEU A 105 14.75 1.08 1.12
CA LEU A 105 14.62 0.95 -0.33
C LEU A 105 13.36 1.70 -0.77
N ARG A 106 13.54 2.82 -1.47
CA ARG A 106 12.46 3.53 -2.13
C ARG A 106 12.30 3.01 -3.56
N ALA A 107 11.16 2.38 -3.84
CA ALA A 107 10.87 1.89 -5.19
C ALA A 107 9.37 1.89 -5.46
N GLY A 108 8.97 2.35 -6.63
CA GLY A 108 7.58 2.42 -7.05
C GLY A 108 6.88 1.06 -7.12
N CYS A 109 5.56 1.08 -7.26
CA CYS A 109 4.78 -0.13 -7.49
C CYS A 109 5.26 -0.83 -8.77
N GLY A 110 5.43 -2.17 -8.71
CA GLY A 110 5.87 -2.97 -9.86
C GLY A 110 7.39 -3.09 -10.02
N PHE A 111 8.20 -2.37 -9.25
CA PHE A 111 9.65 -2.54 -9.25
C PHE A 111 10.09 -3.94 -8.80
N GLY A 112 9.28 -4.65 -8.02
CA GLY A 112 9.66 -5.96 -7.44
C GLY A 112 10.36 -5.84 -6.09
N LYS A 113 9.99 -4.87 -5.27
CA LYS A 113 10.51 -4.67 -3.90
C LYS A 113 10.59 -5.97 -3.10
N THR A 114 9.55 -6.81 -3.18
CA THR A 114 9.48 -8.11 -2.51
C THR A 114 10.61 -9.02 -2.93
N ASN A 115 10.84 -9.18 -4.25
CA ASN A 115 11.90 -10.04 -4.77
C ASN A 115 13.29 -9.52 -4.41
N VAL A 116 13.49 -8.19 -4.50
CA VAL A 116 14.74 -7.52 -4.09
C VAL A 116 15.03 -7.76 -2.61
N ALA A 117 14.02 -7.63 -1.76
CA ALA A 117 14.15 -7.83 -0.31
C ALA A 117 14.43 -9.30 0.05
N LEU A 118 13.77 -10.26 -0.63
CA LEU A 118 14.01 -11.68 -0.44
C LEU A 118 15.44 -12.08 -0.83
N GLU A 119 15.92 -11.63 -1.99
CA GLU A 119 17.29 -11.92 -2.44
C GLU A 119 18.32 -11.24 -1.54
N PHE A 120 18.07 -10.00 -1.12
CA PHE A 120 18.92 -9.33 -0.13
C PHE A 120 19.00 -10.15 1.17
N ALA A 121 17.88 -10.59 1.72
CA ALA A 121 17.85 -11.42 2.94
C ALA A 121 18.61 -12.73 2.77
N ARG A 122 18.46 -13.40 1.61
CA ARG A 122 19.21 -14.62 1.28
C ARG A 122 20.72 -14.37 1.26
N ARG A 123 21.17 -13.25 0.69
CA ARG A 123 22.60 -12.89 0.63
C ARG A 123 23.16 -12.48 1.99
N VAL A 124 22.37 -11.81 2.82
CA VAL A 124 22.74 -11.53 4.24
C VAL A 124 22.85 -12.81 5.05
N GLY A 125 22.09 -13.85 4.70
CA GLY A 125 22.20 -15.19 5.28
C GLY A 125 21.78 -15.26 6.75
N ARG A 126 20.86 -14.41 7.19
CA ARG A 126 20.35 -14.38 8.57
C ARG A 126 18.85 -14.62 8.60
N LYS A 127 18.38 -15.35 9.61
CA LYS A 127 16.93 -15.51 9.86
C LYS A 127 16.24 -14.15 9.78
N THR A 128 15.23 -14.08 8.96
CA THR A 128 14.61 -12.81 8.59
C THR A 128 13.17 -12.72 9.05
N LEU A 129 12.83 -11.66 9.78
CA LEU A 129 11.45 -11.29 10.08
C LEU A 129 10.95 -10.26 9.07
N ILE A 130 9.78 -10.52 8.49
CA ILE A 130 9.08 -9.62 7.57
C ILE A 130 7.83 -9.10 8.28
N LEU A 131 7.81 -7.82 8.59
CA LEU A 131 6.69 -7.18 9.27
C LEU A 131 5.68 -6.65 8.26
N VAL A 132 4.44 -7.07 8.41
CA VAL A 132 3.31 -6.65 7.56
C VAL A 132 2.14 -6.17 8.41
N HIS A 133 1.33 -5.26 7.87
CA HIS A 133 0.21 -4.65 8.60
C HIS A 133 -1.18 -5.22 8.22
N LYS A 134 -1.25 -6.12 7.22
CA LYS A 134 -2.48 -6.76 6.75
C LYS A 134 -2.24 -8.21 6.37
N GLU A 135 -3.23 -9.06 6.62
CA GLU A 135 -3.19 -10.50 6.31
C GLU A 135 -2.96 -10.78 4.82
N PHE A 136 -3.51 -9.95 3.96
CA PHE A 136 -3.28 -10.06 2.51
C PHE A 136 -1.78 -10.00 2.17
N PHE A 137 -1.02 -9.08 2.75
CA PHE A 137 0.43 -9.00 2.53
C PHE A 137 1.16 -10.21 3.10
N LEU A 138 0.70 -10.75 4.24
CA LEU A 138 1.27 -11.96 4.80
C LEU A 138 1.19 -13.11 3.77
N ARG A 139 0.01 -13.36 3.21
CA ARG A 139 -0.20 -14.37 2.18
C ARG A 139 0.66 -14.11 0.94
N GLN A 140 0.70 -12.89 0.47
CA GLN A 140 1.50 -12.49 -0.70
C GLN A 140 3.00 -12.77 -0.49
N TRP A 141 3.57 -12.49 0.70
CA TRP A 141 4.94 -12.81 1.01
C TRP A 141 5.19 -14.31 1.05
N VAL A 142 4.29 -15.08 1.68
CA VAL A 142 4.36 -16.55 1.70
C VAL A 142 4.37 -17.12 0.28
N ASP A 143 3.46 -16.67 -0.58
CA ASP A 143 3.36 -17.15 -1.96
C ASP A 143 4.63 -16.81 -2.77
N ARG A 144 5.18 -15.62 -2.59
CA ARG A 144 6.42 -15.20 -3.27
C ARG A 144 7.63 -16.01 -2.80
N ILE A 145 7.74 -16.30 -1.51
CA ILE A 145 8.82 -17.16 -1.01
C ILE A 145 8.68 -18.57 -1.61
N LYS A 146 7.49 -19.17 -1.58
CA LYS A 146 7.24 -20.50 -2.17
C LYS A 146 7.52 -20.54 -3.68
N GLU A 147 7.18 -19.47 -4.40
CA GLU A 147 7.42 -19.38 -5.85
C GLU A 147 8.91 -19.34 -6.18
N PHE A 148 9.67 -18.51 -5.49
CA PHE A 148 11.06 -18.20 -5.87
C PHE A 148 12.12 -18.92 -5.05
N MET A 149 11.78 -19.34 -3.83
CA MET A 149 12.68 -20.02 -2.87
C MET A 149 11.97 -21.24 -2.26
N PRO A 150 11.64 -22.27 -3.05
CA PRO A 150 10.78 -23.39 -2.61
C PRO A 150 11.36 -24.20 -1.44
N ASP A 151 12.69 -24.17 -1.26
CA ASP A 151 13.37 -24.90 -0.19
C ASP A 151 13.47 -24.09 1.12
N ALA A 152 13.03 -22.82 1.12
CA ALA A 152 13.03 -21.98 2.31
C ALA A 152 11.90 -22.38 3.26
N ARG A 153 12.21 -22.48 4.55
CA ARG A 153 11.22 -22.73 5.62
C ARG A 153 10.57 -21.42 6.04
N ILE A 154 9.23 -21.41 6.03
CA ILE A 154 8.42 -20.22 6.31
C ILE A 154 7.67 -20.43 7.61
N GLY A 155 7.71 -19.43 8.50
CA GLY A 155 6.88 -19.36 9.69
C GLY A 155 5.99 -18.13 9.71
N VAL A 156 5.03 -18.13 10.60
CA VAL A 156 4.05 -17.04 10.75
C VAL A 156 3.92 -16.65 12.22
N ILE A 157 3.87 -15.34 12.47
CA ILE A 157 3.50 -14.76 13.76
C ILE A 157 2.21 -13.97 13.59
N GLN A 158 1.11 -14.59 14.03
CA GLN A 158 -0.23 -13.99 13.90
C GLN A 158 -1.13 -14.49 15.03
N GLN A 159 -1.75 -13.60 15.78
CA GLN A 159 -2.61 -13.94 16.91
C GLN A 159 -1.88 -14.88 17.90
N ASP A 160 -2.32 -16.12 18.04
CA ASP A 160 -1.71 -17.11 18.95
C ASP A 160 -0.69 -18.02 18.25
N ILE A 161 -0.47 -17.83 16.95
CA ILE A 161 0.54 -18.55 16.18
C ILE A 161 1.87 -17.82 16.31
N CYS A 162 2.92 -18.57 16.70
CA CYS A 162 4.29 -18.06 16.83
C CYS A 162 5.30 -19.09 16.29
N GLU A 163 5.34 -19.24 14.97
CA GLU A 163 6.22 -20.17 14.28
C GLU A 163 7.50 -19.45 13.85
N TYR A 164 8.56 -19.54 14.62
CA TYR A 164 9.83 -18.86 14.28
C TYR A 164 11.06 -19.77 14.38
N ALA A 165 11.04 -20.83 15.20
CA ALA A 165 12.26 -21.54 15.59
C ALA A 165 13.02 -22.14 14.40
N GLU A 166 12.37 -23.00 13.63
CA GLU A 166 12.98 -23.75 12.51
C GLU A 166 12.81 -23.07 11.14
N CYS A 167 12.51 -21.78 11.10
CA CYS A 167 12.20 -21.04 9.88
C CYS A 167 13.37 -20.19 9.40
N ASP A 168 13.49 -20.01 8.09
CA ASP A 168 14.43 -19.10 7.44
C ASP A 168 13.82 -17.70 7.30
N PHE A 169 12.54 -17.66 6.90
CA PHE A 169 11.72 -16.45 6.85
C PHE A 169 10.53 -16.59 7.80
N VAL A 170 10.22 -15.53 8.51
CA VAL A 170 9.03 -15.44 9.36
C VAL A 170 8.24 -14.18 8.97
N ILE A 171 6.95 -14.34 8.69
CA ILE A 171 6.09 -13.20 8.38
C ILE A 171 5.27 -12.86 9.63
N GLY A 172 5.48 -11.66 10.18
CA GLY A 172 4.86 -11.19 11.41
C GLY A 172 3.80 -10.12 11.18
N MET A 173 2.61 -10.35 11.74
CA MET A 173 1.56 -9.34 11.77
C MET A 173 1.86 -8.30 12.84
N LEU A 174 2.01 -7.03 12.44
CA LEU A 174 2.32 -5.92 13.35
C LEU A 174 1.33 -5.81 14.51
N GLN A 175 0.02 -5.96 14.23
CA GLN A 175 -1.02 -5.86 15.26
C GLN A 175 -0.94 -6.99 16.29
N SER A 176 -0.44 -8.17 15.89
CA SER A 176 -0.25 -9.29 16.81
C SER A 176 0.97 -9.09 17.70
N ILE A 177 2.05 -8.55 17.13
CA ILE A 177 3.30 -8.28 17.85
C ILE A 177 3.17 -7.07 18.79
N ALA A 178 2.30 -6.10 18.45
CA ALA A 178 2.04 -4.90 19.26
C ALA A 178 1.26 -5.20 20.53
N ARG A 179 0.52 -6.31 20.57
CA ARG A 179 -0.28 -6.68 21.75
C ARG A 179 0.61 -7.30 22.79
N ASP A 180 0.55 -6.72 23.98
CA ASP A 180 1.05 -7.35 25.18
C ASP A 180 -0.13 -8.06 25.89
N ASP A 181 0.12 -9.13 26.61
CA ASP A 181 -0.86 -9.77 27.50
C ASP A 181 -0.73 -9.21 28.93
N GLU A 182 -1.52 -9.76 29.85
CA GLU A 182 -1.52 -9.32 31.25
C GLU A 182 -0.18 -9.56 31.95
N GLU A 183 0.65 -10.48 31.42
CA GLU A 183 1.96 -10.86 31.98
C GLU A 183 3.12 -10.09 31.30
N GLY A 184 2.87 -9.32 30.25
CA GLY A 184 3.86 -8.55 29.49
C GLY A 184 3.83 -8.85 28.00
N LYS A 185 5.00 -9.15 27.38
CA LYS A 185 5.08 -9.46 25.96
C LYS A 185 4.39 -10.78 25.63
N LYS A 186 3.48 -10.78 24.70
CA LYS A 186 2.69 -11.96 24.28
C LYS A 186 3.56 -13.14 23.79
N TYR A 187 4.72 -12.85 23.19
CA TYR A 187 5.58 -13.87 22.60
C TYR A 187 6.88 -14.04 23.42
N PRO A 188 7.54 -15.24 23.36
CA PRO A 188 8.77 -15.50 24.09
C PRO A 188 9.87 -14.47 23.81
N GLU A 189 10.67 -14.10 24.83
CA GLU A 189 11.79 -13.14 24.68
C GLU A 189 12.79 -13.59 23.63
N GLU A 190 13.07 -14.90 23.55
CA GLU A 190 14.01 -15.48 22.60
C GLU A 190 13.60 -15.23 21.14
N MET A 191 12.31 -15.09 20.87
CA MET A 191 11.81 -14.76 19.53
C MET A 191 12.33 -13.41 19.07
N TYR A 192 12.40 -12.40 19.96
CA TYR A 192 12.84 -11.06 19.60
C TYR A 192 14.33 -10.98 19.25
N ASP A 193 15.14 -11.92 19.75
CA ASP A 193 16.58 -12.03 19.51
C ASP A 193 16.92 -13.02 18.37
N ALA A 194 15.94 -13.80 17.90
CA ALA A 194 16.15 -14.83 16.89
C ALA A 194 16.48 -14.29 15.49
N PHE A 195 16.11 -13.06 15.19
CA PHE A 195 16.22 -12.47 13.85
C PHE A 195 17.47 -11.61 13.71
N GLY A 196 18.25 -11.84 12.64
CA GLY A 196 19.38 -10.97 12.29
C GLY A 196 19.00 -9.86 11.29
N LEU A 197 17.87 -10.02 10.60
CA LEU A 197 17.32 -9.01 9.70
C LEU A 197 15.81 -8.82 9.98
N VAL A 198 15.38 -7.57 10.09
CA VAL A 198 13.96 -7.18 10.11
C VAL A 198 13.65 -6.36 8.88
N ILE A 199 12.70 -6.82 8.07
CA ILE A 199 12.17 -6.13 6.90
C ILE A 199 10.79 -5.58 7.25
N SER A 200 10.57 -4.30 6.98
CA SER A 200 9.29 -3.64 7.21
C SER A 200 8.67 -3.24 5.88
N ASP A 201 7.63 -3.98 5.49
CA ASP A 201 6.93 -3.70 4.23
C ASP A 201 5.98 -2.51 4.40
N GLU A 202 5.96 -1.65 3.36
CA GLU A 202 5.21 -0.39 3.34
C GLU A 202 5.39 0.42 4.64
N CYS A 203 6.66 0.62 5.03
CA CYS A 203 7.05 1.17 6.34
C CYS A 203 6.39 2.52 6.66
N HIS A 204 5.97 3.30 5.66
CA HIS A 204 5.24 4.56 5.84
C HIS A 204 3.78 4.39 6.34
N ARG A 205 3.20 3.18 6.24
CA ARG A 205 1.80 2.90 6.60
C ARG A 205 1.59 2.50 8.04
N VAL A 206 2.64 2.06 8.71
CA VAL A 206 2.55 1.65 10.11
C VAL A 206 2.30 2.87 10.98
N GLY A 207 1.37 2.77 11.92
CA GLY A 207 1.10 3.84 12.88
C GLY A 207 2.38 4.27 13.61
N ALA A 208 2.61 5.57 13.74
CA ALA A 208 3.86 6.08 14.29
C ALA A 208 4.11 5.56 15.71
N GLN A 209 3.08 5.49 16.56
CA GLN A 209 3.18 4.91 17.90
C GLN A 209 3.54 3.42 17.85
N SER A 210 2.87 2.65 16.99
CA SER A 210 3.17 1.20 16.83
C SER A 210 4.61 0.95 16.41
N TRP A 211 5.19 1.82 15.56
CA TRP A 211 6.61 1.75 15.20
C TRP A 211 7.52 1.90 16.41
N SER A 212 7.28 2.93 17.21
CA SER A 212 8.07 3.22 18.40
C SER A 212 7.99 2.12 19.45
N ASP A 213 6.88 1.38 19.49
CA ASP A 213 6.67 0.31 20.46
C ASP A 213 7.22 -1.04 19.99
N ILE A 214 7.11 -1.36 18.70
CA ILE A 214 7.44 -2.68 18.15
C ILE A 214 8.90 -2.79 17.73
N ILE A 215 9.40 -1.87 16.95
CA ILE A 215 10.72 -2.00 16.32
C ILE A 215 11.87 -2.08 17.34
N PRO A 216 11.86 -1.35 18.46
CA PRO A 216 12.90 -1.49 19.49
C PRO A 216 12.92 -2.86 20.20
N ARG A 217 11.83 -3.63 20.13
CA ARG A 217 11.79 -4.97 20.73
C ARG A 217 12.73 -5.95 20.02
N PHE A 218 12.96 -5.74 18.72
CA PHE A 218 13.84 -6.58 17.89
C PHE A 218 15.26 -6.06 17.90
N LYS A 219 16.19 -6.86 18.42
CA LYS A 219 17.63 -6.56 18.46
C LYS A 219 18.33 -6.87 17.12
N ALA A 220 17.58 -7.27 16.09
CA ALA A 220 18.11 -7.67 14.78
C ALA A 220 19.23 -6.75 14.29
N LYS A 221 20.32 -7.34 13.80
CA LYS A 221 21.52 -6.65 13.34
C LYS A 221 21.22 -5.64 12.23
N TYR A 222 20.36 -6.03 11.28
CA TYR A 222 20.02 -5.23 10.14
C TYR A 222 18.52 -4.89 10.09
N ARG A 223 18.20 -3.71 9.56
CA ARG A 223 16.83 -3.26 9.35
C ARG A 223 16.65 -2.75 7.93
N LEU A 224 15.63 -3.24 7.23
CA LEU A 224 15.28 -2.80 5.88
C LEU A 224 13.84 -2.28 5.87
N GLY A 225 13.67 -1.03 5.45
CA GLY A 225 12.36 -0.46 5.13
C GLY A 225 12.07 -0.54 3.63
N LEU A 226 10.86 -0.96 3.26
CA LEU A 226 10.39 -0.94 1.89
C LEU A 226 9.27 0.09 1.77
N THR A 227 9.35 0.98 0.79
CA THR A 227 8.29 1.95 0.53
C THR A 227 8.34 2.47 -0.91
N ALA A 228 7.18 2.79 -1.46
CA ALA A 228 7.10 3.58 -2.69
C ALA A 228 7.19 5.08 -2.37
N THR A 229 6.59 5.48 -1.26
CA THR A 229 6.43 6.86 -0.80
C THR A 229 6.94 7.03 0.62
N PRO A 230 8.09 7.65 0.81
CA PRO A 230 8.66 7.85 2.14
C PRO A 230 8.03 9.07 2.86
N ARG A 231 6.78 9.35 2.61
CA ARG A 231 6.02 10.44 3.25
C ARG A 231 4.81 9.89 3.97
N ARG A 232 4.46 10.49 5.08
CA ARG A 232 3.27 10.18 5.87
C ARG A 232 2.26 11.31 5.81
N LYS A 233 0.98 10.97 5.87
CA LYS A 233 -0.12 11.98 5.88
C LYS A 233 -0.14 12.81 7.16
N ASP A 234 0.36 12.25 8.24
CA ASP A 234 0.46 12.88 9.56
C ASP A 234 1.79 13.59 9.80
N GLY A 235 2.68 13.67 8.79
CA GLY A 235 3.99 14.35 8.90
C GLY A 235 4.95 13.67 9.87
N ALA A 236 4.67 12.45 10.32
CA ALA A 236 5.48 11.73 11.30
C ALA A 236 6.47 10.73 10.64
N GLU A 237 7.00 11.06 9.47
CA GLU A 237 7.98 10.24 8.76
C GLU A 237 9.28 10.03 9.51
N ASP A 238 9.69 10.98 10.36
CA ASP A 238 10.88 10.87 11.20
C ASP A 238 10.86 9.60 12.06
N VAL A 239 9.67 9.08 12.41
CA VAL A 239 9.55 7.87 13.21
C VAL A 239 10.22 6.67 12.52
N PHE A 240 9.92 6.40 11.26
CA PHE A 240 10.54 5.26 10.59
C PHE A 240 11.98 5.56 10.15
N PHE A 241 12.32 6.81 9.80
CA PHE A 241 13.70 7.18 9.52
C PHE A 241 14.60 7.01 10.74
N HIS A 242 14.14 7.41 11.92
CA HIS A 242 14.93 7.28 13.15
C HIS A 242 15.06 5.83 13.61
N HIS A 243 14.07 4.97 13.37
CA HIS A 243 14.16 3.56 13.76
C HIS A 243 14.87 2.67 12.75
N ILE A 244 14.75 2.95 11.45
CA ILE A 244 15.35 2.14 10.39
C ILE A 244 16.65 2.78 9.91
N GLY A 245 16.58 3.93 9.31
CA GLY A 245 17.69 4.64 8.66
C GLY A 245 17.21 5.46 7.47
N ASP A 246 18.15 6.12 6.79
CA ASP A 246 17.87 6.95 5.63
C ASP A 246 17.59 6.09 4.36
N ILE A 247 17.17 6.73 3.28
CA ILE A 247 16.98 6.08 1.98
C ILE A 247 18.37 5.79 1.41
N LEU A 248 18.71 4.50 1.31
CA LEU A 248 19.96 4.05 0.71
C LEU A 248 19.86 3.98 -0.80
N TYR A 249 18.74 3.50 -1.31
CA TYR A 249 18.54 3.31 -2.73
C TYR A 249 17.16 3.80 -3.16
N SER A 250 17.14 4.61 -4.23
CA SER A 250 15.91 5.04 -4.89
C SER A 250 15.90 4.48 -6.31
N ALA A 251 15.04 3.50 -6.55
CA ALA A 251 14.90 2.91 -7.86
C ALA A 251 14.36 3.94 -8.88
N LYS A 252 14.93 3.93 -10.08
CA LYS A 252 14.41 4.71 -11.19
C LYS A 252 13.02 4.19 -11.55
N THR A 253 12.08 5.08 -11.70
CA THR A 253 10.73 4.69 -12.06
C THR A 253 10.67 4.46 -13.57
N ASN A 254 10.68 3.21 -13.99
CA ASN A 254 10.44 2.83 -15.38
C ASN A 254 8.93 2.61 -15.64
N ALA A 255 8.08 3.29 -14.86
CA ALA A 255 6.64 3.15 -14.95
C ALA A 255 6.08 4.04 -16.08
N LEU A 256 5.07 3.53 -16.78
CA LEU A 256 4.38 4.29 -17.81
C LEU A 256 3.80 5.59 -17.22
N VAL A 257 3.94 6.69 -17.95
CA VAL A 257 3.34 7.97 -17.57
C VAL A 257 1.91 8.01 -18.14
N PRO A 258 0.84 7.97 -17.31
CA PRO A 258 -0.52 7.91 -17.83
C PRO A 258 -0.97 9.27 -18.39
N ILE A 259 -1.86 9.23 -19.37
CA ILE A 259 -2.61 10.42 -19.77
C ILE A 259 -3.72 10.64 -18.74
N VAL A 260 -3.76 11.83 -18.14
CA VAL A 260 -4.82 12.19 -17.19
C VAL A 260 -5.94 12.93 -17.93
N LYS A 261 -7.11 12.30 -18.00
CA LYS A 261 -8.34 12.90 -18.52
C LYS A 261 -9.14 13.48 -17.35
N ARG A 262 -9.21 14.80 -17.27
CA ARG A 262 -10.09 15.48 -16.33
C ARG A 262 -11.53 15.37 -16.81
N PHE A 263 -12.34 14.59 -16.12
CA PHE A 263 -13.76 14.38 -16.43
C PHE A 263 -14.62 15.23 -15.50
N LYS A 264 -15.15 16.33 -16.01
CA LYS A 264 -15.90 17.32 -15.24
C LYS A 264 -17.36 16.93 -15.10
N THR A 265 -17.92 17.08 -13.91
CA THR A 265 -19.35 16.97 -13.65
C THR A 265 -19.92 18.32 -13.20
N GLN A 266 -21.23 18.46 -13.33
CA GLN A 266 -21.95 19.68 -12.95
C GLN A 266 -22.76 19.52 -11.66
N ILE A 267 -22.49 18.45 -10.89
CA ILE A 267 -23.22 18.18 -9.65
C ILE A 267 -23.08 19.34 -8.67
N ARG A 268 -24.17 19.62 -7.95
CA ARG A 268 -24.20 20.53 -6.81
C ARG A 268 -24.72 19.79 -5.61
N MET A 269 -24.19 20.14 -4.43
CA MET A 269 -24.67 19.55 -3.17
C MET A 269 -25.98 20.18 -2.76
N ASN A 270 -26.87 19.35 -2.21
CA ASN A 270 -28.11 19.81 -1.61
C ASN A 270 -27.94 19.93 -0.09
N PRO A 271 -28.51 20.95 0.56
CA PRO A 271 -28.56 21.01 2.01
C PRO A 271 -29.33 19.82 2.58
N LEU A 272 -28.87 19.27 3.70
CA LEU A 272 -29.48 18.11 4.34
C LEU A 272 -30.20 18.47 5.64
N ARG A 273 -31.39 17.91 5.88
CA ARG A 273 -32.08 18.03 7.14
C ARG A 273 -31.60 16.92 8.10
N MET A 274 -30.95 17.31 9.19
CA MET A 274 -30.45 16.39 10.19
C MET A 274 -30.92 16.78 11.59
N ARG A 275 -31.53 15.86 12.32
CA ARG A 275 -32.04 16.09 13.67
C ARG A 275 -32.85 17.39 13.81
N GLY A 276 -33.72 17.68 12.83
CA GLY A 276 -34.56 18.87 12.80
C GLY A 276 -33.88 20.17 12.34
N ARG A 277 -32.56 20.17 12.06
CA ARG A 277 -31.81 21.34 11.58
C ARG A 277 -31.39 21.16 10.14
N MET A 278 -31.40 22.26 9.37
CA MET A 278 -30.81 22.28 8.02
C MET A 278 -29.29 22.44 8.12
N VAL A 279 -28.57 21.55 7.47
CA VAL A 279 -27.12 21.64 7.27
C VAL A 279 -26.87 22.17 5.88
N ALA A 280 -26.27 23.34 5.79
CA ALA A 280 -25.96 23.98 4.51
C ALA A 280 -24.91 23.16 3.72
N GLU A 281 -24.91 23.31 2.40
CA GLU A 281 -24.04 22.51 1.50
C GLU A 281 -22.55 22.63 1.81
N ASP A 282 -22.08 23.81 2.24
CA ASP A 282 -20.70 24.10 2.63
C ASP A 282 -20.28 23.45 3.96
N LYS A 283 -21.26 23.04 4.79
CA LYS A 283 -21.06 22.38 6.10
C LYS A 283 -21.23 20.86 6.05
N LEU A 284 -21.54 20.28 4.89
CA LEU A 284 -21.65 18.83 4.74
C LEU A 284 -20.30 18.16 5.03
N ASN A 285 -20.33 17.07 5.77
CA ASN A 285 -19.13 16.25 6.00
C ASN A 285 -18.84 15.37 4.77
N HIS A 286 -17.65 14.75 4.74
CA HIS A 286 -17.22 13.90 3.62
C HIS A 286 -18.22 12.77 3.31
N THR A 287 -18.72 12.09 4.33
CA THR A 287 -19.69 10.98 4.16
C THR A 287 -20.96 11.45 3.47
N GLN A 288 -21.49 12.61 3.87
CA GLN A 288 -22.70 13.19 3.31
C GLN A 288 -22.51 13.63 1.86
N ILE A 289 -21.35 14.23 1.54
CA ILE A 289 -20.97 14.60 0.19
C ILE A 289 -20.89 13.35 -0.69
N VAL A 290 -20.14 12.34 -0.28
CA VAL A 290 -19.99 11.09 -1.04
C VAL A 290 -21.33 10.41 -1.25
N THR A 291 -22.24 10.42 -0.26
CA THR A 291 -23.59 9.86 -0.41
C THR A 291 -24.35 10.55 -1.53
N GLN A 292 -24.38 11.89 -1.58
CA GLN A 292 -25.05 12.61 -2.67
C GLN A 292 -24.39 12.35 -4.03
N LEU A 293 -23.05 12.25 -4.10
CA LEU A 293 -22.34 11.94 -5.35
C LEU A 293 -22.73 10.59 -5.93
N VAL A 294 -22.79 9.56 -5.08
CA VAL A 294 -23.04 8.17 -5.53
C VAL A 294 -24.52 7.93 -5.87
N GLU A 295 -25.41 8.77 -5.37
CA GLU A 295 -26.84 8.70 -5.61
C GLU A 295 -27.29 9.57 -6.78
N ASP A 296 -26.43 10.44 -7.33
CA ASP A 296 -26.79 11.31 -8.46
C ASP A 296 -26.87 10.53 -9.78
N PRO A 297 -28.08 10.39 -10.38
CA PRO A 297 -28.27 9.54 -11.55
C PRO A 297 -27.63 10.12 -12.82
N LEU A 298 -27.59 11.45 -12.94
CA LEU A 298 -26.99 12.10 -14.13
C LEU A 298 -25.48 11.91 -14.13
N ARG A 299 -24.85 12.11 -12.97
CA ARG A 299 -23.43 11.88 -12.78
C ARG A 299 -23.06 10.42 -13.06
N ASN A 300 -23.81 9.47 -12.51
CA ASN A 300 -23.58 8.05 -12.71
C ASN A 300 -23.71 7.66 -14.18
N LYS A 301 -24.73 8.15 -14.88
CA LYS A 301 -24.90 7.93 -16.31
C LYS A 301 -23.72 8.46 -17.14
N MET A 302 -23.28 9.70 -16.88
CA MET A 302 -22.12 10.28 -17.58
C MET A 302 -20.85 9.44 -17.38
N ILE A 303 -20.61 8.96 -16.16
CA ILE A 303 -19.48 8.09 -15.83
C ILE A 303 -19.60 6.74 -16.52
N SER A 304 -20.79 6.12 -16.49
CA SER A 304 -21.06 4.83 -17.13
C SER A 304 -20.89 4.88 -18.65
N ASP A 305 -21.32 5.99 -19.31
CA ASP A 305 -21.11 6.23 -20.73
C ASP A 305 -19.61 6.31 -21.08
N GLU A 306 -18.82 7.02 -20.27
CA GLU A 306 -17.36 7.13 -20.46
C GLU A 306 -16.67 5.77 -20.33
N ILE A 307 -17.06 4.96 -19.33
CA ILE A 307 -16.53 3.61 -19.12
C ILE A 307 -16.89 2.71 -20.30
N ALA A 308 -18.15 2.71 -20.74
CA ALA A 308 -18.60 1.90 -21.85
C ALA A 308 -17.88 2.26 -23.17
N GLN A 309 -17.63 3.54 -23.42
CA GLN A 309 -16.83 3.97 -24.57
C GLN A 309 -15.38 3.48 -24.51
N ALA A 310 -14.76 3.46 -23.31
CA ALA A 310 -13.44 2.90 -23.15
C ALA A 310 -13.43 1.39 -23.46
N VAL A 311 -14.41 0.64 -22.96
CA VAL A 311 -14.58 -0.79 -23.25
C VAL A 311 -14.79 -1.05 -24.76
N ALA A 312 -15.62 -0.27 -25.40
CA ALA A 312 -15.86 -0.36 -26.84
C ALA A 312 -14.59 -0.15 -27.67
N LYS A 313 -13.65 0.64 -27.18
CA LYS A 313 -12.31 0.82 -27.77
C LYS A 313 -11.33 -0.30 -27.40
N GLY A 314 -11.79 -1.39 -26.77
CA GLY A 314 -10.96 -2.53 -26.37
C GLY A 314 -10.05 -2.25 -25.17
N ARG A 315 -10.41 -1.26 -24.33
CA ARG A 315 -9.66 -0.96 -23.11
C ARG A 315 -10.09 -1.87 -21.97
N LYS A 316 -9.16 -2.17 -21.06
CA LYS A 316 -9.44 -2.84 -19.79
C LYS A 316 -9.54 -1.80 -18.69
N VAL A 317 -10.73 -1.66 -18.14
CA VAL A 317 -11.09 -0.56 -17.25
C VAL A 317 -11.13 -1.01 -15.80
N MET A 318 -10.49 -0.28 -14.90
CA MET A 318 -10.67 -0.38 -13.45
C MET A 318 -11.46 0.82 -12.94
N VAL A 319 -12.58 0.56 -12.27
CA VAL A 319 -13.45 1.57 -11.68
C VAL A 319 -13.31 1.55 -10.18
N VAL A 320 -12.98 2.69 -9.57
CA VAL A 320 -12.66 2.79 -8.15
C VAL A 320 -13.69 3.63 -7.41
N SER A 321 -14.35 3.03 -6.43
CA SER A 321 -15.29 3.71 -5.54
C SER A 321 -15.02 3.44 -4.06
N GLU A 322 -15.38 4.38 -3.20
CA GLU A 322 -15.40 4.18 -1.74
C GLU A 322 -16.66 3.43 -1.26
N ARG A 323 -17.66 3.25 -2.14
CA ARG A 323 -18.97 2.69 -1.79
C ARG A 323 -19.30 1.47 -2.65
N LEU A 324 -19.54 0.33 -2.00
CA LEU A 324 -19.94 -0.90 -2.67
C LEU A 324 -21.28 -0.75 -3.40
N GLY A 325 -22.25 -0.06 -2.79
CA GLY A 325 -23.54 0.23 -3.43
C GLY A 325 -23.42 1.03 -4.72
N HIS A 326 -22.47 1.98 -4.77
CA HIS A 326 -22.19 2.75 -5.97
C HIS A 326 -21.64 1.85 -7.10
N LEU A 327 -20.70 0.95 -6.78
CA LEU A 327 -20.19 0.00 -7.77
C LEU A 327 -21.32 -0.87 -8.35
N ARG A 328 -22.28 -1.31 -7.52
CA ARG A 328 -23.46 -2.06 -7.98
C ARG A 328 -24.37 -1.25 -8.90
N THR A 329 -24.54 0.03 -8.62
CA THR A 329 -25.31 0.94 -9.50
C THR A 329 -24.62 1.07 -10.85
N LEU A 330 -23.31 1.36 -10.85
CA LEU A 330 -22.52 1.48 -12.07
C LEU A 330 -22.44 0.16 -12.85
N GLU A 331 -22.34 -1.01 -12.19
CA GLU A 331 -22.39 -2.32 -12.84
C GLU A 331 -23.62 -2.46 -13.74
N LYS A 332 -24.82 -2.16 -13.18
CA LYS A 332 -26.08 -2.28 -13.91
C LYS A 332 -26.17 -1.28 -15.07
N GLU A 333 -25.77 -0.05 -14.84
CA GLU A 333 -25.82 1.00 -15.88
C GLU A 333 -24.86 0.69 -17.01
N ILE A 334 -23.60 0.33 -16.71
CA ILE A 334 -22.57 -0.01 -17.69
C ILE A 334 -23.03 -1.24 -18.50
N ALA A 335 -23.51 -2.31 -17.84
CA ALA A 335 -24.03 -3.48 -18.52
C ALA A 335 -25.17 -3.14 -19.50
N GLY A 336 -26.13 -2.31 -19.08
CA GLY A 336 -27.21 -1.86 -19.93
C GLY A 336 -26.76 -1.01 -21.13
N ILE A 337 -25.69 -0.20 -20.99
CA ILE A 337 -25.12 0.57 -22.09
C ILE A 337 -24.38 -0.37 -23.06
N LEU A 338 -23.50 -1.23 -22.54
CA LEU A 338 -22.72 -2.16 -23.37
C LEU A 338 -23.59 -3.11 -24.18
N LEU A 339 -24.70 -3.59 -23.61
CA LEU A 339 -25.68 -4.41 -24.33
C LEU A 339 -26.26 -3.69 -25.54
N ARG A 340 -26.52 -2.38 -25.44
CA ARG A 340 -27.05 -1.57 -26.55
C ARG A 340 -26.00 -1.20 -27.61
N MET A 341 -24.70 -1.27 -27.27
CA MET A 341 -23.61 -0.91 -28.18
C MET A 341 -23.30 -1.97 -29.25
N ASN A 342 -23.90 -3.16 -29.18
CA ASN A 342 -23.71 -4.27 -30.13
C ASN A 342 -22.23 -4.50 -30.47
N LEU A 343 -21.41 -4.73 -29.42
CA LEU A 343 -19.97 -4.92 -29.56
C LEU A 343 -19.63 -6.25 -30.24
N PRO A 344 -18.50 -6.38 -30.96
CA PRO A 344 -18.07 -7.62 -31.60
C PRO A 344 -17.60 -8.72 -30.61
N PHE A 345 -17.73 -8.49 -29.31
CA PHE A 345 -17.39 -9.41 -28.23
C PHE A 345 -18.36 -9.20 -27.06
N GLU A 346 -18.49 -10.18 -26.21
CA GLU A 346 -19.28 -10.09 -24.97
C GLU A 346 -18.43 -9.48 -23.84
N PRO A 347 -18.71 -8.24 -23.42
CA PRO A 347 -17.94 -7.60 -22.36
C PRO A 347 -18.31 -8.18 -20.99
N VAL A 348 -17.29 -8.56 -20.23
CA VAL A 348 -17.43 -9.07 -18.85
C VAL A 348 -17.18 -7.92 -17.86
N ILE A 349 -18.13 -7.75 -16.93
CA ILE A 349 -18.00 -6.86 -15.77
C ILE A 349 -17.94 -7.74 -14.54
N ASP A 350 -16.95 -7.55 -13.68
CA ASP A 350 -16.87 -8.27 -12.41
C ASP A 350 -16.25 -7.38 -11.33
N CYS A 351 -16.37 -7.81 -10.08
CA CYS A 351 -15.96 -7.01 -8.93
C CYS A 351 -14.77 -7.63 -8.20
N TYR A 352 -13.79 -6.79 -7.93
CA TYR A 352 -12.62 -7.10 -7.10
C TYR A 352 -12.79 -6.41 -5.74
N THR A 353 -13.58 -7.06 -4.88
CA THR A 353 -14.01 -6.53 -3.57
C THR A 353 -13.98 -7.64 -2.52
N GLY A 354 -13.85 -7.31 -1.24
CA GLY A 354 -13.89 -8.31 -0.16
C GLY A 354 -15.24 -9.01 -0.02
N GLU A 355 -16.34 -8.33 -0.34
CA GLU A 355 -17.69 -8.86 -0.38
C GLU A 355 -18.45 -8.36 -1.61
N TRP A 356 -19.44 -9.10 -2.06
CA TRP A 356 -20.33 -8.69 -3.14
C TRP A 356 -21.76 -9.18 -2.94
N TYR A 357 -22.67 -8.60 -3.67
CA TYR A 357 -24.09 -8.92 -3.60
C TYR A 357 -24.36 -10.33 -4.15
N SER A 358 -25.03 -11.19 -3.35
CA SER A 358 -25.33 -12.58 -3.68
C SER A 358 -26.76 -12.82 -4.16
N GLY A 359 -27.54 -11.73 -4.33
CA GLY A 359 -28.97 -11.80 -4.63
C GLY A 359 -29.83 -12.00 -3.39
N GLY A 360 -31.13 -11.66 -3.50
CA GLY A 360 -32.07 -11.69 -2.38
C GLY A 360 -31.85 -10.62 -1.33
N VAL A 361 -32.62 -10.72 -0.25
CA VAL A 361 -32.53 -9.80 0.91
C VAL A 361 -32.37 -10.58 2.20
N ASP A 362 -31.79 -9.96 3.22
CA ASP A 362 -31.71 -10.49 4.58
C ASP A 362 -33.05 -10.33 5.33
N ALA A 363 -33.10 -10.79 6.56
CA ALA A 363 -34.30 -10.68 7.41
C ALA A 363 -34.72 -9.23 7.73
N LYS A 364 -33.85 -8.26 7.46
CA LYS A 364 -34.11 -6.82 7.66
C LYS A 364 -34.42 -6.09 6.33
N GLY A 365 -34.55 -6.84 5.23
CA GLY A 365 -34.80 -6.29 3.89
C GLY A 365 -33.59 -5.71 3.17
N ASN A 366 -32.36 -5.84 3.72
CA ASN A 366 -31.14 -5.38 3.07
C ASN A 366 -30.66 -6.40 2.02
N PRO A 367 -30.05 -5.93 0.92
CA PRO A 367 -29.46 -6.83 -0.06
C PRO A 367 -28.40 -7.74 0.57
N ARG A 368 -28.56 -9.07 0.38
CA ARG A 368 -27.57 -10.04 0.87
C ARG A 368 -26.25 -9.89 0.18
N LYS A 369 -25.18 -10.06 0.96
CA LYS A 369 -23.80 -10.08 0.46
C LYS A 369 -23.11 -11.36 0.87
N ARG A 370 -22.14 -11.79 0.08
CA ARG A 370 -21.22 -12.88 0.43
C ARG A 370 -19.79 -12.42 0.35
N THR A 371 -18.93 -13.00 1.14
CA THR A 371 -17.47 -12.83 1.02
C THR A 371 -17.01 -13.41 -0.32
N ARG A 372 -16.17 -12.68 -1.02
CA ARG A 372 -15.54 -13.15 -2.27
C ARG A 372 -14.39 -14.09 -1.93
N THR A 373 -14.37 -15.21 -2.62
CA THR A 373 -13.27 -16.18 -2.52
C THR A 373 -12.09 -15.74 -3.37
N GLU A 374 -10.94 -16.37 -3.18
CA GLU A 374 -9.76 -16.12 -4.01
C GLU A 374 -10.01 -16.43 -5.48
N ASP A 375 -10.78 -17.50 -5.78
CA ASP A 375 -11.16 -17.84 -7.16
C ASP A 375 -12.09 -16.79 -7.78
N ASP A 376 -13.03 -16.23 -7.02
CA ASP A 376 -13.84 -15.10 -7.46
C ASP A 376 -12.96 -13.90 -7.84
N LEU A 377 -11.94 -13.58 -7.04
CA LEU A 377 -11.01 -12.48 -7.32
C LEU A 377 -10.16 -12.75 -8.56
N LYS A 378 -9.65 -13.96 -8.72
CA LYS A 378 -8.92 -14.39 -9.93
C LYS A 378 -9.81 -14.35 -11.19
N GLN A 379 -11.10 -14.65 -11.05
CA GLN A 379 -12.05 -14.50 -12.15
C GLN A 379 -12.25 -13.02 -12.52
N ALA A 380 -12.44 -12.15 -11.52
CA ALA A 380 -12.59 -10.72 -11.75
C ALA A 380 -11.37 -10.09 -12.44
N GLU A 381 -10.17 -10.64 -12.21
CA GLU A 381 -8.95 -10.19 -12.92
C GLU A 381 -9.06 -10.36 -14.46
N ARG A 382 -9.93 -11.22 -14.95
CA ARG A 382 -10.13 -11.46 -16.39
C ARG A 382 -11.15 -10.54 -17.03
N ALA A 383 -11.96 -9.84 -16.23
CA ALA A 383 -13.04 -8.98 -16.71
C ALA A 383 -12.53 -7.78 -17.53
N ASN A 384 -13.36 -7.29 -18.46
CA ASN A 384 -13.11 -6.06 -19.22
C ASN A 384 -13.27 -4.83 -18.33
N VAL A 385 -14.25 -4.86 -17.42
CA VAL A 385 -14.47 -3.85 -16.39
C VAL A 385 -14.29 -4.48 -15.02
N VAL A 386 -13.31 -4.04 -14.27
CA VAL A 386 -13.03 -4.47 -12.89
C VAL A 386 -13.54 -3.40 -11.93
N LEU A 387 -14.58 -3.71 -11.17
CA LEU A 387 -15.13 -2.81 -10.17
C LEU A 387 -14.41 -3.05 -8.83
N ALA A 388 -13.70 -2.06 -8.31
CA ALA A 388 -12.88 -2.22 -7.11
C ALA A 388 -13.20 -1.17 -6.05
N THR A 389 -13.17 -1.58 -4.78
CA THR A 389 -13.16 -0.60 -3.70
C THR A 389 -11.75 -0.01 -3.53
N LYS A 390 -11.70 1.24 -3.06
CA LYS A 390 -10.42 1.89 -2.73
C LYS A 390 -9.55 1.02 -1.82
N GLN A 391 -10.14 0.36 -0.83
CA GLN A 391 -9.45 -0.52 0.10
C GLN A 391 -8.73 -1.67 -0.63
N MET A 392 -9.39 -2.36 -1.56
CA MET A 392 -8.81 -3.48 -2.31
C MET A 392 -7.64 -3.06 -3.21
N ILE A 393 -7.69 -1.84 -3.76
CA ILE A 393 -6.57 -1.30 -4.53
C ILE A 393 -5.36 -1.03 -3.63
N GLU A 394 -5.61 -0.49 -2.46
CA GLU A 394 -4.58 -0.28 -1.45
C GLU A 394 -4.02 -1.61 -0.91
N GLU A 395 -4.82 -2.66 -0.90
CA GLU A 395 -4.46 -4.00 -0.41
C GLU A 395 -3.64 -4.85 -1.39
N GLY A 396 -3.31 -4.34 -2.57
CA GLY A 396 -2.33 -5.02 -3.41
C GLY A 396 -2.86 -5.63 -4.70
N LEU A 397 -4.05 -5.23 -5.18
CA LEU A 397 -4.55 -5.62 -6.51
C LEU A 397 -3.45 -5.56 -7.57
N ASP A 398 -3.15 -6.66 -8.24
CA ASP A 398 -2.13 -6.76 -9.27
C ASP A 398 -2.69 -7.29 -10.59
N ILE A 399 -3.21 -6.39 -11.41
CA ILE A 399 -3.70 -6.70 -12.76
C ILE A 399 -2.93 -5.84 -13.77
N PRO A 400 -1.78 -6.31 -14.28
CA PRO A 400 -0.92 -5.52 -15.20
C PRO A 400 -1.63 -5.08 -16.48
N ALA A 401 -2.65 -5.84 -16.91
CA ALA A 401 -3.41 -5.56 -18.13
C ALA A 401 -4.33 -4.34 -18.05
N ILE A 402 -4.63 -3.81 -16.86
CA ILE A 402 -5.47 -2.62 -16.72
C ILE A 402 -4.75 -1.43 -17.36
N ASP A 403 -5.44 -0.77 -18.29
CA ASP A 403 -4.94 0.39 -19.01
C ASP A 403 -5.80 1.65 -18.84
N VAL A 404 -6.99 1.54 -18.24
CA VAL A 404 -7.82 2.69 -17.86
C VAL A 404 -8.19 2.60 -16.38
N LEU A 405 -7.95 3.67 -15.66
CA LEU A 405 -8.38 3.85 -14.27
C LEU A 405 -9.44 4.95 -14.23
N VAL A 406 -10.60 4.66 -13.64
CA VAL A 406 -11.66 5.66 -13.44
C VAL A 406 -11.87 5.89 -11.95
N LEU A 407 -11.57 7.10 -11.47
CA LEU A 407 -11.74 7.50 -10.07
C LEU A 407 -13.14 8.12 -9.91
N VAL A 408 -14.14 7.29 -9.54
CA VAL A 408 -15.55 7.72 -9.50
C VAL A 408 -16.00 8.34 -8.19
N THR A 409 -15.22 8.21 -7.13
CA THR A 409 -15.39 8.91 -5.86
C THR A 409 -14.14 9.71 -5.50
N PRO A 410 -14.25 10.75 -4.66
CA PRO A 410 -13.11 11.58 -4.28
C PRO A 410 -12.05 10.77 -3.53
N ILE A 411 -10.90 10.57 -4.14
CA ILE A 411 -9.74 9.95 -3.52
C ILE A 411 -8.71 11.05 -3.25
N GLY A 412 -8.34 11.25 -1.99
CA GLY A 412 -7.36 12.28 -1.62
C GLY A 412 -5.93 11.91 -2.04
N ASP A 413 -5.62 10.61 -2.09
CA ASP A 413 -4.34 10.06 -2.49
C ASP A 413 -4.55 9.00 -3.57
N ALA A 414 -4.19 9.36 -4.81
CA ALA A 414 -4.38 8.50 -5.97
C ALA A 414 -3.11 7.72 -6.34
N GLU A 415 -1.99 7.93 -5.65
CA GLU A 415 -0.68 7.39 -6.04
C GLU A 415 -0.72 5.88 -6.23
N GLN A 416 -1.31 5.15 -5.28
CA GLN A 416 -1.39 3.70 -5.37
C GLN A 416 -2.32 3.22 -6.49
N ALA A 417 -3.50 3.85 -6.62
CA ALA A 417 -4.44 3.50 -7.68
C ALA A 417 -3.83 3.77 -9.06
N VAL A 418 -3.21 4.94 -9.25
CA VAL A 418 -2.51 5.30 -10.48
C VAL A 418 -1.30 4.39 -10.71
N GLY A 419 -0.57 4.01 -9.67
CA GLY A 419 0.53 3.06 -9.75
C GLY A 419 0.13 1.72 -10.37
N ARG A 420 -1.12 1.28 -10.22
CA ARG A 420 -1.61 0.02 -10.81
C ARG A 420 -1.68 0.07 -12.35
N VAL A 421 -2.06 1.19 -12.92
CA VAL A 421 -2.15 1.33 -14.40
C VAL A 421 -0.82 1.70 -15.05
N ARG A 422 0.16 2.12 -14.29
CA ARG A 422 1.51 2.48 -14.78
C ARG A 422 2.41 1.28 -15.06
N ARG A 423 1.98 0.07 -14.75
CA ARG A 423 2.75 -1.17 -14.96
C ARG A 423 2.82 -1.54 -16.43
N HIS A 424 3.99 -2.02 -16.86
CA HIS A 424 4.12 -2.66 -18.15
C HIS A 424 3.42 -4.03 -18.13
N CYS A 425 2.73 -4.36 -19.21
CA CYS A 425 2.21 -5.70 -19.45
C CYS A 425 3.11 -6.37 -20.50
N LYS A 426 3.76 -7.48 -20.13
CA LYS A 426 4.57 -8.22 -21.07
C LYS A 426 3.69 -9.10 -21.97
N PRO A 427 4.03 -9.27 -23.24
CA PRO A 427 3.27 -10.15 -24.14
C PRO A 427 3.18 -11.60 -23.67
N SER A 428 4.21 -12.12 -22.97
CA SER A 428 4.24 -13.46 -22.38
C SER A 428 3.38 -13.59 -21.10
N GLU A 429 3.03 -12.52 -20.46
CA GLU A 429 2.09 -12.50 -19.32
C GLU A 429 0.65 -12.56 -19.83
N THR A 430 0.40 -13.32 -20.88
CA THR A 430 -0.83 -13.48 -21.67
C THR A 430 -2.04 -14.06 -20.89
N LYS A 431 -2.16 -13.73 -19.64
CA LYS A 431 -3.47 -13.66 -18.95
C LYS A 431 -4.41 -12.66 -19.65
N CYS A 432 -3.88 -11.89 -20.60
CA CYS A 432 -4.59 -11.00 -21.52
C CYS A 432 -5.25 -11.69 -22.72
N LYS A 433 -5.29 -13.01 -22.81
CA LYS A 433 -5.80 -13.75 -23.98
C LYS A 433 -7.17 -13.27 -24.49
N HIS A 434 -8.03 -12.80 -23.61
CA HIS A 434 -9.36 -12.30 -24.01
C HIS A 434 -9.34 -10.89 -24.61
N LEU A 435 -8.43 -10.01 -24.20
CA LEU A 435 -8.26 -8.67 -24.80
C LEU A 435 -7.41 -8.69 -26.07
N CYS A 436 -6.41 -9.58 -26.13
CA CYS A 436 -5.54 -9.71 -27.30
C CYS A 436 -6.20 -10.46 -28.45
N ALA A 437 -7.13 -11.39 -28.20
CA ALA A 437 -7.89 -12.08 -29.25
C ALA A 437 -8.73 -11.10 -30.08
N TRP A 438 -9.16 -9.99 -29.51
CA TRP A 438 -9.89 -8.94 -30.20
C TRP A 438 -9.00 -8.06 -31.08
N ARG A 439 -7.74 -7.91 -30.75
CA ARG A 439 -6.74 -7.17 -31.55
C ARG A 439 -5.94 -8.18 -32.37
N ALA A 440 -6.57 -8.71 -33.44
CA ALA A 440 -5.92 -9.63 -34.33
C ALA A 440 -4.50 -9.16 -34.73
N GLY A 441 -3.46 -9.80 -34.20
CA GLY A 441 -2.14 -9.83 -34.80
C GLY A 441 -0.96 -9.22 -34.04
N SER A 442 -1.09 -8.38 -33.03
CA SER A 442 0.09 -7.86 -32.33
C SER A 442 -0.18 -7.44 -30.90
N CYS A 443 0.11 -8.32 -29.94
CA CYS A 443 0.18 -7.93 -28.54
C CYS A 443 1.58 -7.36 -28.23
N GLU A 444 1.84 -6.14 -28.65
CA GLU A 444 3.08 -5.40 -28.32
C GLU A 444 3.03 -4.79 -26.91
N GLY A 445 2.20 -5.32 -26.02
CA GLY A 445 1.96 -4.78 -24.70
C GLY A 445 0.56 -4.13 -24.56
N LYS A 446 0.27 -3.57 -23.39
CA LYS A 446 -1.00 -2.86 -23.18
C LYS A 446 -0.98 -1.47 -23.83
N PRO A 447 -2.16 -0.92 -24.20
CA PRO A 447 -2.27 0.46 -24.65
C PRO A 447 -1.76 1.45 -23.61
N HIS A 448 -1.37 2.63 -24.08
CA HIS A 448 -0.91 3.69 -23.18
C HIS A 448 -1.95 3.97 -22.08
N PRO A 449 -1.56 4.00 -20.79
CA PRO A 449 -2.50 4.09 -19.69
C PRO A 449 -3.23 5.44 -19.63
N ILE A 450 -4.50 5.40 -19.23
CA ILE A 450 -5.35 6.59 -19.05
C ILE A 450 -5.89 6.59 -17.63
N VAL A 451 -5.85 7.74 -16.99
CA VAL A 451 -6.55 8.00 -15.73
C VAL A 451 -7.70 8.95 -16.01
N VAL A 452 -8.93 8.49 -15.84
CA VAL A 452 -10.13 9.33 -15.87
C VAL A 452 -10.40 9.81 -14.45
N ASP A 453 -10.06 11.06 -14.18
CA ASP A 453 -10.26 11.70 -12.88
C ASP A 453 -11.58 12.47 -12.90
N VAL A 454 -12.60 11.94 -12.20
CA VAL A 454 -13.91 12.59 -12.10
C VAL A 454 -13.82 13.76 -11.13
N VAL A 455 -14.05 14.96 -11.66
CA VAL A 455 -13.89 16.23 -10.94
C VAL A 455 -15.24 16.94 -10.82
N ASP A 456 -15.75 16.98 -9.62
CA ASP A 456 -17.01 17.62 -9.24
C ASP A 456 -16.73 19.10 -8.90
N GLU A 457 -16.59 19.96 -9.93
CA GLU A 457 -16.03 21.32 -9.83
C GLU A 457 -16.84 22.27 -8.92
N ASN A 458 -18.14 22.05 -8.82
CA ASN A 458 -19.01 22.91 -8.01
C ASN A 458 -18.95 22.63 -6.51
N VAL A 459 -18.17 21.63 -6.08
CA VAL A 459 -18.04 21.23 -4.69
C VAL A 459 -16.64 21.61 -4.17
N THR A 460 -16.53 22.74 -3.49
CA THR A 460 -15.25 23.33 -3.05
C THR A 460 -14.35 22.34 -2.29
N ARG A 461 -14.95 21.54 -1.40
CA ARG A 461 -14.24 20.54 -0.61
C ARG A 461 -13.56 19.46 -1.47
N LEU A 462 -14.22 19.05 -2.55
CA LEU A 462 -13.69 18.06 -3.49
C LEU A 462 -12.58 18.64 -4.36
N MET A 463 -12.63 19.94 -4.63
CA MET A 463 -11.55 20.63 -5.35
C MET A 463 -10.23 20.62 -4.58
N ASN A 464 -10.25 20.60 -3.25
CA ASN A 464 -9.03 20.45 -2.47
C ASN A 464 -8.40 19.03 -2.64
N SER A 465 -9.23 17.99 -2.66
CA SER A 465 -8.76 16.63 -2.98
C SER A 465 -8.22 16.53 -4.40
N TYR A 466 -8.87 17.18 -5.37
CA TYR A 466 -8.38 17.25 -6.75
C TYR A 466 -7.04 17.96 -6.86
N ARG A 467 -6.83 19.09 -6.16
CA ARG A 467 -5.54 19.82 -6.16
C ARG A 467 -4.40 18.94 -5.65
N ARG A 468 -4.63 18.07 -4.65
CA ARG A 468 -3.63 17.10 -4.18
C ARG A 468 -3.28 16.09 -5.27
N ARG A 469 -4.28 15.55 -5.97
CA ARG A 469 -4.04 14.62 -7.09
C ARG A 469 -3.33 15.33 -8.25
N LEU A 470 -3.69 16.60 -8.53
CA LEU A 470 -3.04 17.41 -9.55
C LEU A 470 -1.53 17.60 -9.28
N ALA A 471 -1.14 17.83 -8.02
CA ALA A 471 0.27 17.93 -7.63
C ALA A 471 1.01 16.61 -7.92
N PHE A 472 0.40 15.47 -7.58
CA PHE A 472 0.96 14.16 -7.89
C PHE A 472 1.04 13.90 -9.42
N TYR A 473 0.04 14.25 -10.19
CA TYR A 473 0.07 14.11 -11.66
C TYR A 473 1.20 14.93 -12.31
N LYS A 474 1.48 16.12 -11.77
CA LYS A 474 2.64 16.94 -12.18
C LYS A 474 3.97 16.27 -11.81
N GLU A 475 4.07 15.74 -10.59
CA GLU A 475 5.28 15.04 -10.12
C GLU A 475 5.65 13.86 -11.02
N ILE A 476 4.66 13.12 -11.51
CA ILE A 476 4.90 11.97 -12.40
C ILE A 476 4.95 12.33 -13.90
N GLY A 477 4.87 13.60 -14.25
CA GLY A 477 4.95 14.09 -15.63
C GLY A 477 3.73 13.78 -16.49
N SER A 478 2.56 13.56 -15.89
CA SER A 478 1.31 13.25 -16.62
C SER A 478 0.58 14.50 -17.14
N ILE A 479 0.91 15.68 -16.63
CA ILE A 479 0.36 17.00 -17.00
C ILE A 479 1.38 18.09 -16.74
#